data_2d101c8e854aa4aa1e650ef4d4e5f8f7
#
_entry.id   2d101c8e854aa4aa1e650ef4d4e5f8f7
#
_cell.length_a   1.000
_cell.length_b   1.000
_cell.length_c   1.000
_cell.angle_alpha   90.00
_cell.angle_beta   90.00
_cell.angle_gamma   90.00
#
_symmetry.space_group_name_H-M   'P 1'
#
loop_
_entity.id
_entity.type
_entity.pdbx_description
1 polymer ?
#
loop_
_entity_poly.entity_id
_entity_poly.type
_entity_poly.pdbx_seq_one_letter_code
_entity_poly.pdbx_strand_id
1 'polypeptide(L)'
;FPFVALLVSGGHTQLMRVDGVGRYALLGETIDDAAGEAFDKSAKLLGLGYPGGPALARLAGQGSDTAYKFPRPLLHSGDLDFSFAGLKTAVLTQVKRLAHAAPEGPATTHLADPLTPQEKADVAASVQAAIVDVLVKKSLAAIDATGLRRLVVAGGVGANARLRAQLNAQAARRGLRVHYP
;
A
#
# COMPACT_ATOMS: atom_id res chain seq x y z
N PHE A 1 16.98 -9.36 -18.66
CA PHE A 1 17.34 -10.29 -17.58
C PHE A 1 18.77 -10.04 -17.13
N PRO A 2 19.14 -10.29 -15.86
CA PRO A 2 18.24 -10.55 -14.75
C PRO A 2 17.61 -9.27 -14.17
N PHE A 3 16.51 -9.43 -13.40
CA PHE A 3 15.88 -8.32 -12.68
C PHE A 3 15.14 -8.81 -11.43
N VAL A 4 14.83 -7.89 -10.50
CA VAL A 4 13.87 -8.15 -9.42
C VAL A 4 12.47 -7.79 -9.92
N ALA A 5 11.51 -8.68 -9.69
CA ALA A 5 10.09 -8.40 -9.96
C ALA A 5 9.35 -8.16 -8.64
N LEU A 6 8.55 -7.08 -8.58
CA LEU A 6 7.49 -6.89 -7.60
C LEU A 6 6.16 -7.19 -8.30
N LEU A 7 5.54 -8.31 -7.95
CA LEU A 7 4.19 -8.64 -8.37
C LEU A 7 3.23 -8.16 -7.27
N VAL A 8 2.40 -7.16 -7.57
CA VAL A 8 1.55 -6.50 -6.58
C VAL A 8 0.14 -6.28 -7.13
N SER A 9 -0.81 -7.04 -6.61
CA SER A 9 -2.21 -7.07 -7.08
C SER A 9 -3.18 -7.23 -5.90
N GLY A 10 -4.47 -7.43 -6.22
CA GLY A 10 -5.50 -7.78 -5.23
C GLY A 10 -5.25 -9.10 -4.52
N GLY A 11 -4.62 -10.07 -5.18
CA GLY A 11 -4.40 -11.41 -4.64
C GLY A 11 -2.94 -11.77 -4.38
N HIS A 12 -1.98 -10.98 -4.87
CA HIS A 12 -0.55 -11.32 -4.77
C HIS A 12 0.28 -10.13 -4.33
N THR A 13 1.24 -10.38 -3.47
CA THR A 13 2.34 -9.45 -3.15
C THR A 13 3.60 -10.30 -2.98
N GLN A 14 4.45 -10.28 -4.01
CA GLN A 14 5.64 -11.15 -4.09
C GLN A 14 6.82 -10.39 -4.66
N LEU A 15 7.99 -10.70 -4.15
CA LEU A 15 9.29 -10.30 -4.70
C LEU A 15 9.98 -11.54 -5.28
N MET A 16 10.42 -11.43 -6.51
CA MET A 16 11.09 -12.53 -7.21
C MET A 16 12.37 -12.05 -7.87
N ARG A 17 13.38 -12.91 -7.90
CA ARG A 17 14.51 -12.77 -8.81
C ARG A 17 14.16 -13.50 -10.10
N VAL A 18 14.28 -12.83 -11.22
CA VAL A 18 13.99 -13.39 -12.55
C VAL A 18 15.27 -13.39 -13.38
N ASP A 19 15.82 -14.56 -13.64
CA ASP A 19 17.06 -14.74 -14.39
C ASP A 19 16.82 -15.00 -15.88
N GLY A 20 15.59 -15.36 -16.25
CA GLY A 20 15.17 -15.63 -17.62
C GLY A 20 13.74 -16.14 -17.68
N VAL A 21 13.24 -16.40 -18.88
CA VAL A 21 11.92 -16.99 -19.08
C VAL A 21 11.86 -18.35 -18.40
N GLY A 22 10.87 -18.53 -17.51
CA GLY A 22 10.69 -19.76 -16.72
C GLY A 22 11.75 -19.98 -15.63
N ARG A 23 12.67 -19.05 -15.42
CA ARG A 23 13.72 -19.12 -14.40
C ARG A 23 13.59 -17.97 -13.41
N TYR A 24 12.88 -18.21 -12.33
CA TYR A 24 12.66 -17.25 -11.26
C TYR A 24 12.73 -17.92 -9.89
N ALA A 25 13.14 -17.17 -8.89
CA ALA A 25 13.19 -17.57 -7.50
C ALA A 25 12.40 -16.58 -6.65
N LEU A 26 11.56 -17.12 -5.76
CA LEU A 26 10.84 -16.33 -4.78
C LEU A 26 11.84 -15.78 -3.75
N LEU A 27 11.80 -14.47 -3.51
CA LEU A 27 12.63 -13.79 -2.51
C LEU A 27 11.84 -13.50 -1.23
N GLY A 28 10.56 -13.22 -1.36
CA GLY A 28 9.65 -12.96 -0.26
C GLY A 28 8.23 -12.75 -0.77
N GLU A 29 7.26 -12.95 0.10
CA GLU A 29 5.84 -12.80 -0.23
C GLU A 29 5.03 -12.35 0.99
N THR A 30 3.77 -11.99 0.78
CA THR A 30 2.89 -11.71 1.90
C THR A 30 2.56 -12.99 2.67
N ILE A 31 2.61 -12.88 4.00
CA ILE A 31 2.24 -13.98 4.90
C ILE A 31 0.75 -13.97 5.25
N ASP A 32 0.02 -12.94 4.82
CA ASP A 32 -1.41 -12.75 5.11
C ASP A 32 -2.10 -12.04 3.94
N ASP A 33 -2.65 -10.85 4.12
CA ASP A 33 -3.32 -10.09 3.08
C ASP A 33 -2.33 -9.59 2.01
N ALA A 34 -2.76 -9.57 0.75
CA ALA A 34 -2.04 -8.87 -0.31
C ALA A 34 -2.20 -7.34 -0.18
N ALA A 35 -1.28 -6.57 -0.77
CA ALA A 35 -1.33 -5.11 -0.73
C ALA A 35 -2.61 -4.55 -1.36
N GLY A 36 -3.05 -5.10 -2.50
CA GLY A 36 -4.30 -4.69 -3.14
C GLY A 36 -5.52 -5.01 -2.28
N GLU A 37 -5.51 -6.14 -1.60
CA GLU A 37 -6.54 -6.51 -0.62
C GLU A 37 -6.57 -5.51 0.56
N ALA A 38 -5.41 -5.05 1.04
CA ALA A 38 -5.33 -4.03 2.07
C ALA A 38 -5.92 -2.69 1.61
N PHE A 39 -5.67 -2.29 0.36
CA PHE A 39 -6.32 -1.14 -0.25
C PHE A 39 -7.84 -1.31 -0.31
N ASP A 40 -8.33 -2.43 -0.80
CA ASP A 40 -9.77 -2.69 -0.95
C ASP A 40 -10.50 -2.76 0.40
N LYS A 41 -9.92 -3.43 1.39
CA LYS A 41 -10.49 -3.51 2.74
C LYS A 41 -10.53 -2.14 3.42
N SER A 42 -9.50 -1.31 3.25
CA SER A 42 -9.45 0.04 3.78
C SER A 42 -10.46 0.97 3.09
N ALA A 43 -10.58 0.88 1.77
CA ALA A 43 -11.58 1.61 1.01
C ALA A 43 -13.00 1.27 1.45
N LYS A 44 -13.29 -0.01 1.68
CA LYS A 44 -14.58 -0.48 2.20
C LYS A 44 -14.91 0.12 3.57
N LEU A 45 -13.93 0.20 4.47
CA LEU A 45 -14.10 0.83 5.80
C LEU A 45 -14.41 2.33 5.70
N LEU A 46 -13.96 2.99 4.64
CA LEU A 46 -14.25 4.41 4.35
C LEU A 46 -15.53 4.61 3.53
N GLY A 47 -16.26 3.55 3.22
CA GLY A 47 -17.47 3.63 2.40
C GLY A 47 -17.22 3.93 0.93
N LEU A 48 -16.02 3.67 0.42
CA LEU A 48 -15.66 3.86 -0.98
C LEU A 48 -16.12 2.67 -1.82
N GLY A 49 -16.39 2.93 -3.11
CA GLY A 49 -16.81 1.90 -4.06
C GLY A 49 -15.72 0.92 -4.44
N TYR A 50 -16.08 -0.08 -5.24
CA TYR A 50 -15.16 -1.06 -5.81
C TYR A 50 -14.87 -0.75 -7.28
N PRO A 51 -13.65 -0.89 -7.78
CA PRO A 51 -12.44 -1.32 -7.06
C PRO A 51 -11.94 -0.25 -6.06
N GLY A 52 -11.62 -0.70 -4.85
CA GLY A 52 -11.29 0.18 -3.72
C GLY A 52 -9.96 0.90 -3.85
N GLY A 53 -8.94 0.24 -4.41
CA GLY A 53 -7.61 0.81 -4.55
C GLY A 53 -7.57 2.14 -5.31
N PRO A 54 -8.12 2.23 -6.53
CA PRO A 54 -8.19 3.49 -7.27
C PRO A 54 -9.02 4.57 -6.57
N ALA A 55 -10.15 4.20 -5.93
CA ALA A 55 -10.98 5.14 -5.19
C ALA A 55 -10.24 5.71 -3.97
N LEU A 56 -9.56 4.85 -3.21
CA LEU A 56 -8.74 5.26 -2.07
C LEU A 56 -7.58 6.16 -2.52
N ALA A 57 -6.90 5.82 -3.60
CA ALA A 57 -5.79 6.62 -4.12
C ALA A 57 -6.22 8.03 -4.56
N ARG A 58 -7.40 8.16 -5.18
CA ARG A 58 -7.96 9.47 -5.53
C ARG A 58 -8.28 10.30 -4.29
N LEU A 59 -8.91 9.69 -3.30
CA LEU A 59 -9.24 10.37 -2.05
C LEU A 59 -7.99 10.77 -1.27
N ALA A 60 -6.96 9.92 -1.25
CA ALA A 60 -5.68 10.16 -0.61
C ALA A 60 -4.98 11.43 -1.15
N GLY A 61 -5.20 11.77 -2.42
CA GLY A 61 -4.67 13.00 -3.02
C GLY A 61 -5.20 14.29 -2.39
N GLN A 62 -6.28 14.21 -1.61
CA GLN A 62 -6.91 15.36 -0.93
C GLN A 62 -6.62 15.39 0.57
N GLY A 63 -5.89 14.40 1.09
CA GLY A 63 -5.61 14.24 2.51
C GLY A 63 -4.14 14.42 2.87
N SER A 64 -3.87 14.44 4.18
CA SER A 64 -2.52 14.45 4.74
C SER A 64 -2.07 13.02 5.06
N ASP A 65 -0.92 12.63 4.53
CA ASP A 65 -0.32 11.31 4.77
C ASP A 65 0.35 11.19 6.15
N THR A 66 0.42 12.27 6.88
CA THR A 66 0.96 12.36 8.25
C THR A 66 -0.11 12.56 9.33
N ALA A 67 -1.39 12.65 8.94
CA ALA A 67 -2.49 12.88 9.87
C ALA A 67 -2.66 11.74 10.87
N TYR A 68 -2.51 10.50 10.44
CA TYR A 68 -2.62 9.31 11.28
C TYR A 68 -1.42 8.39 11.08
N LYS A 69 -0.95 7.81 12.18
CA LYS A 69 0.19 6.90 12.16
C LYS A 69 -0.31 5.45 12.13
N PHE A 70 -0.30 4.86 10.94
CA PHE A 70 -0.63 3.45 10.76
C PHE A 70 0.62 2.56 10.83
N PRO A 71 0.46 1.28 11.25
CA PRO A 71 1.57 0.35 11.30
C PRO A 71 2.12 0.05 9.90
N ARG A 72 3.41 -0.24 9.86
CA ARG A 72 4.13 -0.77 8.70
C ARG A 72 4.68 -2.15 9.07
N PRO A 73 3.81 -3.18 9.00
CA PRO A 73 4.20 -4.51 9.47
C PRO A 73 5.42 -5.02 8.73
N LEU A 74 6.30 -5.73 9.42
CA LEU A 74 7.54 -6.33 8.92
C LEU A 74 8.51 -5.35 8.23
N LEU A 75 8.31 -4.04 8.34
CA LEU A 75 9.17 -3.05 7.67
C LEU A 75 10.65 -3.22 8.05
N HIS A 76 10.94 -3.69 9.26
CA HIS A 76 12.27 -3.88 9.82
C HIS A 76 12.57 -5.33 10.22
N SER A 77 11.85 -6.31 9.66
CA SER A 77 12.03 -7.73 10.00
C SER A 77 13.37 -8.34 9.54
N GLY A 78 14.03 -7.69 8.60
CA GLY A 78 15.29 -8.19 8.02
C GLY A 78 15.11 -9.20 6.89
N ASP A 79 13.91 -9.74 6.70
CA ASP A 79 13.52 -10.57 5.55
C ASP A 79 12.82 -9.74 4.45
N LEU A 80 12.34 -10.39 3.42
CA LEU A 80 11.66 -9.77 2.28
C LEU A 80 10.14 -10.06 2.26
N ASP A 81 9.61 -10.62 3.34
CA ASP A 81 8.19 -10.91 3.46
C ASP A 81 7.38 -9.67 3.79
N PHE A 82 6.09 -9.72 3.46
CA PHE A 82 5.12 -8.66 3.70
C PHE A 82 4.02 -9.13 4.66
N SER A 83 3.38 -8.18 5.32
CA SER A 83 2.16 -8.38 6.09
C SER A 83 1.30 -7.13 6.03
N PHE A 84 0.01 -7.29 5.79
CA PHE A 84 -0.95 -6.18 5.71
C PHE A 84 -2.22 -6.40 6.54
N ALA A 85 -2.46 -7.59 7.10
CA ALA A 85 -3.69 -7.88 7.85
C ALA A 85 -3.88 -6.97 9.06
N GLY A 86 -2.80 -6.66 9.80
CA GLY A 86 -2.83 -5.76 10.95
C GLY A 86 -3.20 -4.31 10.59
N LEU A 87 -2.97 -3.91 9.36
CA LEU A 87 -3.32 -2.58 8.87
C LEU A 87 -4.85 -2.39 8.82
N LYS A 88 -5.60 -3.39 8.36
CA LYS A 88 -7.08 -3.34 8.38
C LYS A 88 -7.61 -3.08 9.78
N THR A 89 -7.11 -3.77 10.78
CA THR A 89 -7.52 -3.59 12.18
C THR A 89 -7.20 -2.18 12.68
N ALA A 90 -6.02 -1.66 12.36
CA ALA A 90 -5.63 -0.31 12.75
C ALA A 90 -6.51 0.76 12.10
N VAL A 91 -6.86 0.60 10.82
CA VAL A 91 -7.77 1.50 10.10
C VAL A 91 -9.17 1.45 10.71
N LEU A 92 -9.70 0.26 10.99
CA LEU A 92 -10.99 0.10 11.63
C LEU A 92 -11.04 0.79 13.00
N THR A 93 -9.99 0.63 13.80
CA THR A 93 -9.86 1.28 15.11
C THR A 93 -9.87 2.81 14.97
N GLN A 94 -9.14 3.35 14.01
CA GLN A 94 -9.09 4.80 13.77
C GLN A 94 -10.44 5.34 13.30
N VAL A 95 -11.10 4.67 12.36
CA VAL A 95 -12.43 5.04 11.87
C VAL A 95 -13.44 5.06 13.01
N LYS A 96 -13.45 4.03 13.86
CA LYS A 96 -14.33 4.00 15.06
C LYS A 96 -14.03 5.14 16.01
N ARG A 97 -12.76 5.46 16.25
CA ARG A 97 -12.36 6.58 17.12
C ARG A 97 -12.89 7.92 16.61
N LEU A 98 -12.75 8.16 15.31
CA LEU A 98 -13.26 9.38 14.68
C LEU A 98 -14.78 9.46 14.74
N ALA A 99 -15.47 8.36 14.46
CA ALA A 99 -16.92 8.29 14.55
C ALA A 99 -17.46 8.58 15.95
N HIS A 100 -16.78 8.12 17.01
CA HIS A 100 -17.18 8.40 18.39
C HIS A 100 -16.83 9.81 18.86
N ALA A 101 -15.86 10.47 18.23
CA ALA A 101 -15.49 11.85 18.54
C ALA A 101 -16.41 12.87 17.85
N ALA A 102 -17.23 12.45 16.90
CA ALA A 102 -18.19 13.32 16.25
C ALA A 102 -19.23 13.81 17.27
N PRO A 103 -19.57 15.11 17.31
CA PRO A 103 -20.60 15.62 18.20
C PRO A 103 -21.92 14.93 17.90
N GLU A 104 -22.63 14.49 18.95
CA GLU A 104 -23.98 13.93 18.82
C GLU A 104 -24.88 15.00 18.21
N GLY A 105 -25.17 14.91 16.92
CA GLY A 105 -26.18 15.72 16.25
C GLY A 105 -27.58 15.28 16.68
N PRO A 106 -28.61 16.15 16.49
CA PRO A 106 -29.98 15.76 16.79
C PRO A 106 -30.34 14.44 16.09
N ALA A 107 -30.98 13.54 16.79
CA ALA A 107 -31.25 12.13 16.46
C ALA A 107 -32.08 11.87 15.17
N THR A 108 -32.01 12.72 14.17
CA THR A 108 -32.92 12.67 13.01
C THR A 108 -32.28 12.21 11.69
N THR A 109 -31.01 11.81 11.67
CA THR A 109 -30.40 11.30 10.44
C THR A 109 -29.51 10.08 10.70
N HIS A 110 -30.12 8.90 10.76
CA HIS A 110 -29.45 7.60 10.72
C HIS A 110 -28.66 7.32 9.41
N LEU A 111 -28.45 8.32 8.57
CA LEU A 111 -27.78 8.22 7.24
C LEU A 111 -26.58 9.16 7.09
N ALA A 112 -26.22 9.91 8.12
CA ALA A 112 -25.03 10.77 8.04
C ALA A 112 -23.78 9.90 8.26
N ASP A 113 -22.86 10.00 7.30
CA ASP A 113 -21.53 9.41 7.42
C ASP A 113 -20.83 10.03 8.67
N PRO A 114 -20.37 9.21 9.61
CA PRO A 114 -19.80 9.74 10.86
C PRO A 114 -18.46 10.45 10.68
N LEU A 115 -17.79 10.28 9.52
CA LEU A 115 -16.53 10.91 9.19
C LEU A 115 -16.73 12.09 8.24
N THR A 116 -16.04 13.20 8.52
CA THR A 116 -15.98 14.31 7.58
C THR A 116 -15.22 13.92 6.31
N PRO A 117 -15.45 14.59 5.17
CA PRO A 117 -14.68 14.36 3.94
C PRO A 117 -13.17 14.49 4.15
N GLN A 118 -12.72 15.44 4.98
CA GLN A 118 -11.30 15.63 5.29
C GLN A 118 -10.74 14.48 6.12
N GLU A 119 -11.45 14.01 7.12
CA GLU A 119 -11.03 12.84 7.92
C GLU A 119 -10.89 11.59 7.05
N LYS A 120 -11.82 11.37 6.13
CA LYS A 120 -11.71 10.25 5.17
C LYS A 120 -10.50 10.39 4.27
N ALA A 121 -10.26 11.58 3.73
CA ALA A 121 -9.10 11.85 2.89
C ALA A 121 -7.78 11.66 3.65
N ASP A 122 -7.71 12.10 4.90
CA ASP A 122 -6.54 11.95 5.76
C ASP A 122 -6.28 10.47 6.12
N VAL A 123 -7.33 9.71 6.43
CA VAL A 123 -7.20 8.26 6.65
C VAL A 123 -6.71 7.59 5.37
N ALA A 124 -7.31 7.89 4.22
CA ALA A 124 -6.91 7.32 2.94
C ALA A 124 -5.44 7.63 2.59
N ALA A 125 -5.01 8.87 2.78
CA ALA A 125 -3.63 9.29 2.53
C ALA A 125 -2.64 8.57 3.46
N SER A 126 -2.98 8.46 4.74
CA SER A 126 -2.13 7.81 5.75
C SER A 126 -2.03 6.31 5.55
N VAL A 127 -3.12 5.64 5.15
CA VAL A 127 -3.13 4.21 4.78
C VAL A 127 -2.29 3.96 3.55
N GLN A 128 -2.50 4.74 2.48
CA GLN A 128 -1.71 4.63 1.26
C GLN A 128 -0.22 4.79 1.54
N ALA A 129 0.15 5.77 2.35
CA ALA A 129 1.53 5.97 2.76
C ALA A 129 2.11 4.73 3.45
N ALA A 130 1.37 4.12 4.38
CA ALA A 130 1.83 2.94 5.09
C ALA A 130 2.07 1.74 4.15
N ILE A 131 1.15 1.46 3.22
CA ILE A 131 1.28 0.38 2.25
C ILE A 131 2.47 0.64 1.32
N VAL A 132 2.54 1.84 0.75
CA VAL A 132 3.60 2.21 -0.21
C VAL A 132 4.98 2.19 0.43
N ASP A 133 5.13 2.66 1.66
CA ASP A 133 6.42 2.63 2.38
C ASP A 133 6.95 1.20 2.51
N VAL A 134 6.09 0.23 2.85
CA VAL A 134 6.48 -1.18 2.95
C VAL A 134 6.88 -1.73 1.58
N LEU A 135 6.08 -1.49 0.55
CA LEU A 135 6.37 -1.96 -0.82
C LEU A 135 7.69 -1.41 -1.34
N VAL A 136 7.93 -0.12 -1.18
CA VAL A 136 9.18 0.52 -1.62
C VAL A 136 10.38 -0.02 -0.87
N LYS A 137 10.32 -0.06 0.47
CA LYS A 137 11.46 -0.50 1.28
C LYS A 137 11.84 -1.95 1.02
N LYS A 138 10.87 -2.85 0.94
CA LYS A 138 11.12 -4.27 0.66
C LYS A 138 11.64 -4.49 -0.77
N SER A 139 11.15 -3.73 -1.75
CA SER A 139 11.67 -3.78 -3.12
C SER A 139 13.14 -3.35 -3.20
N LEU A 140 13.50 -2.28 -2.51
CA LEU A 140 14.89 -1.83 -2.44
C LEU A 140 15.78 -2.83 -1.69
N ALA A 141 15.28 -3.43 -0.61
CA ALA A 141 16.00 -4.48 0.11
C ALA A 141 16.25 -5.72 -0.78
N ALA A 142 15.29 -6.09 -1.64
CA ALA A 142 15.47 -7.16 -2.62
C ALA A 142 16.53 -6.82 -3.68
N ILE A 143 16.56 -5.58 -4.14
CA ILE A 143 17.62 -5.06 -5.02
C ILE A 143 18.99 -5.19 -4.34
N ASP A 144 19.08 -4.78 -3.08
CA ASP A 144 20.35 -4.84 -2.32
C ASP A 144 20.78 -6.30 -2.10
N ALA A 145 19.85 -7.18 -1.72
CA ALA A 145 20.14 -8.59 -1.47
C ALA A 145 20.58 -9.35 -2.73
N THR A 146 20.10 -8.94 -3.91
CA THR A 146 20.44 -9.60 -5.17
C THR A 146 21.61 -8.96 -5.92
N GLY A 147 21.97 -7.73 -5.58
CA GLY A 147 22.97 -6.93 -6.31
C GLY A 147 22.49 -6.49 -7.70
N LEU A 148 21.21 -6.70 -8.03
CA LEU A 148 20.62 -6.34 -9.30
C LEU A 148 20.30 -4.84 -9.36
N ARG A 149 20.14 -4.29 -10.56
CA ARG A 149 19.89 -2.86 -10.75
C ARG A 149 18.63 -2.56 -11.56
N ARG A 150 17.78 -3.57 -11.75
CA ARG A 150 16.52 -3.46 -12.48
C ARG A 150 15.38 -4.00 -11.59
N LEU A 151 14.30 -3.22 -11.50
CA LEU A 151 13.05 -3.58 -10.84
C LEU A 151 11.94 -3.54 -11.89
N VAL A 152 11.15 -4.60 -11.98
CA VAL A 152 9.92 -4.65 -12.78
C VAL A 152 8.75 -4.71 -11.82
N VAL A 153 7.80 -3.79 -11.95
CA VAL A 153 6.60 -3.72 -11.10
C VAL A 153 5.39 -4.10 -11.92
N ALA A 154 4.77 -5.21 -11.60
CA ALA A 154 3.60 -5.75 -12.31
C ALA A 154 2.42 -5.96 -11.36
N GLY A 155 1.20 -5.93 -11.92
CA GLY A 155 -0.05 -6.05 -11.19
C GLY A 155 -0.75 -4.70 -10.98
N GLY A 156 -2.06 -4.75 -10.64
CA GLY A 156 -2.91 -3.57 -10.59
C GLY A 156 -2.47 -2.48 -9.61
N VAL A 157 -1.89 -2.85 -8.47
CA VAL A 157 -1.33 -1.88 -7.50
C VAL A 157 -0.11 -1.16 -8.07
N GLY A 158 0.60 -1.76 -9.03
CA GLY A 158 1.70 -1.13 -9.75
C GLY A 158 1.32 0.15 -10.51
N ALA A 159 0.03 0.38 -10.74
CA ALA A 159 -0.48 1.63 -11.32
C ALA A 159 -0.61 2.77 -10.29
N ASN A 160 -0.45 2.51 -8.99
CA ASN A 160 -0.57 3.53 -7.95
C ASN A 160 0.47 4.64 -8.14
N ALA A 161 0.00 5.88 -8.28
CA ALA A 161 0.87 7.01 -8.59
C ALA A 161 1.93 7.29 -7.51
N ARG A 162 1.56 7.13 -6.23
CA ARG A 162 2.49 7.33 -5.11
C ARG A 162 3.59 6.26 -5.11
N LEU A 163 3.22 5.01 -5.34
CA LEU A 163 4.19 3.90 -5.46
C LEU A 163 5.20 4.19 -6.58
N ARG A 164 4.70 4.56 -7.76
CA ARG A 164 5.56 4.90 -8.91
C ARG A 164 6.47 6.09 -8.62
N ALA A 165 5.92 7.16 -8.04
CA ALA A 165 6.71 8.35 -7.71
C ALA A 165 7.85 8.03 -6.74
N GLN A 166 7.58 7.26 -5.69
CA GLN A 166 8.59 6.90 -4.69
C GLN A 166 9.64 5.93 -5.25
N LEU A 167 9.23 4.92 -6.01
CA LEU A 167 10.18 4.00 -6.66
C LEU A 167 11.07 4.73 -7.68
N ASN A 168 10.50 5.62 -8.49
CA ASN A 168 11.26 6.41 -9.45
C ASN A 168 12.26 7.36 -8.78
N ALA A 169 11.86 8.01 -7.67
CA ALA A 169 12.75 8.87 -6.90
C ALA A 169 13.93 8.10 -6.30
N GLN A 170 13.66 6.92 -5.72
CA GLN A 170 14.72 6.05 -5.20
C GLN A 170 15.61 5.48 -6.30
N ALA A 171 15.02 5.12 -7.44
CA ALA A 171 15.77 4.64 -8.58
C ALA A 171 16.75 5.71 -9.09
N ALA A 172 16.32 6.96 -9.23
CA ALA A 172 17.16 8.08 -9.64
C ALA A 172 18.35 8.28 -8.69
N ARG A 173 18.12 8.23 -7.38
CA ARG A 173 19.16 8.38 -6.35
C ARG A 173 20.19 7.25 -6.37
N ARG A 174 19.77 6.04 -6.68
CA ARG A 174 20.56 4.81 -6.55
C ARG A 174 21.08 4.30 -7.90
N GLY A 175 20.78 4.97 -9.01
CA GLY A 175 21.12 4.54 -10.36
C GLY A 175 20.47 3.23 -10.77
N LEU A 176 19.25 2.98 -10.31
CA LEU A 176 18.43 1.82 -10.65
C LEU A 176 17.52 2.12 -11.84
N ARG A 177 17.00 1.09 -12.48
CA ARG A 177 15.97 1.19 -13.52
C ARG A 177 14.70 0.52 -13.05
N VAL A 178 13.57 1.22 -13.11
CA VAL A 178 12.25 0.68 -12.78
C VAL A 178 11.42 0.63 -14.06
N HIS A 179 10.75 -0.51 -14.27
CA HIS A 179 9.89 -0.75 -15.42
C HIS A 179 8.49 -1.11 -14.96
N TYR A 180 7.49 -0.56 -15.63
CA TYR A 180 6.06 -0.80 -15.40
C TYR A 180 5.46 -1.31 -16.73
N PRO A 181 5.19 -2.61 -16.85
CA PRO A 181 4.56 -3.18 -18.04
C PRO A 181 3.14 -2.67 -18.26
#